data_54a116f7bb705a0af2d887ad63ea8872
#
_entry.id   54a116f7bb705a0af2d887ad63ea8872
#
_cell.length_a   1.000
_cell.length_b   1.000
_cell.length_c   1.000
_cell.angle_alpha   90.00
_cell.angle_beta   90.00
_cell.angle_gamma   90.00
#
_symmetry.space_group_name_H-M   'P 1'
#
loop_
_entity.id
_entity.type
_entity.pdbx_description
1 polymer ?
#
loop_
_entity_poly.entity_id
_entity_poly.type
_entity_poly.pdbx_seq_one_letter_code
_entity_poly.pdbx_strand_id
1 'polypeptide(L)'
;MSASLDASSKVEKRPAMGRPSPRLRRSQREALAAYLFILPDALGLAIFVALPMLFSLSLGFFSVNGFGGFRFVGLANYQRMLIDPLFRQSLWVTFVYVLILVPALYVTGLALALLVNRPMPFVGVFRSMFFVPNVVSLVVVALTWQVMLVDKVGFVNRLFELFGLSGYSWLGDPNITLYSVLFVTVWFLMGYYMIIFLSGLQEIPREYYDAARIDGAGPWATFFRITLPLLRPTSFFVLLVSLVSAVAGSQAFDLIYIMTRGGPANSTSLVIFYIYQQAFQFNNYGYAAAMASFLVLTLLIVTFILFAVTKGGRFHFT
;
A
#
# COMPACT_ATOMS: atom_id res chain seq x y z
N MET A 1 -18.62 59.57 82.40
CA MET A 1 -19.32 59.76 81.13
C MET A 1 -18.87 58.62 80.21
N SER A 2 -19.75 57.70 80.05
CA SER A 2 -19.59 56.40 79.43
C SER A 2 -19.71 56.47 77.87
N ALA A 3 -18.85 55.76 77.16
CA ALA A 3 -19.08 55.45 75.81
C ALA A 3 -18.74 53.95 75.60
N SER A 4 -19.75 53.14 75.42
CA SER A 4 -19.72 51.75 75.16
C SER A 4 -19.33 51.50 73.68
N LEU A 5 -18.29 50.71 73.45
CA LEU A 5 -17.90 50.22 72.13
C LEU A 5 -18.55 48.82 71.92
N ASP A 6 -19.55 48.81 71.08
CA ASP A 6 -20.21 47.61 70.64
C ASP A 6 -19.39 47.03 69.45
N ALA A 7 -18.74 45.88 69.67
CA ALA A 7 -17.98 45.20 68.67
C ALA A 7 -18.80 44.02 68.15
N SER A 8 -19.63 44.27 67.13
CA SER A 8 -20.36 43.23 66.44
C SER A 8 -19.39 42.50 65.44
N SER A 9 -19.01 41.28 65.83
CA SER A 9 -18.24 40.37 65.00
C SER A 9 -19.03 39.94 63.74
N LYS A 10 -18.70 40.45 62.58
CA LYS A 10 -19.18 39.95 61.32
C LYS A 10 -18.58 38.54 61.09
N VAL A 11 -19.36 37.53 61.30
CA VAL A 11 -19.08 36.17 60.85
C VAL A 11 -19.14 36.14 59.32
N GLU A 12 -17.98 36.12 58.69
CA GLU A 12 -17.82 35.95 57.23
C GLU A 12 -18.26 34.55 56.81
N LYS A 13 -19.46 34.43 56.23
CA LYS A 13 -19.98 33.17 55.64
C LYS A 13 -19.06 32.74 54.51
N ARG A 14 -18.25 31.70 54.72
CA ARG A 14 -17.50 31.04 53.64
C ARG A 14 -18.52 30.61 52.56
N PRO A 15 -18.24 30.91 51.28
CA PRO A 15 -19.10 30.47 50.20
C PRO A 15 -19.11 28.93 50.15
N ALA A 16 -20.29 28.37 50.13
CA ALA A 16 -20.50 26.93 50.00
C ALA A 16 -19.78 26.38 48.78
N MET A 17 -18.87 25.42 48.99
CA MET A 17 -18.23 24.69 47.88
C MET A 17 -19.31 24.18 46.92
N GLY A 18 -19.31 24.72 45.71
CA GLY A 18 -20.21 24.33 44.64
C GLY A 18 -20.14 22.82 44.43
N ARG A 19 -21.28 22.18 44.41
CA ARG A 19 -21.42 20.77 44.05
C ARG A 19 -20.64 20.49 42.72
N PRO A 20 -19.87 19.40 42.62
CA PRO A 20 -19.14 19.09 41.38
C PRO A 20 -20.14 18.99 40.24
N SER A 21 -20.02 19.85 39.27
CA SER A 21 -20.81 19.85 38.06
C SER A 21 -20.70 18.50 37.34
N PRO A 22 -21.73 18.01 36.68
CA PRO A 22 -21.76 16.67 36.07
C PRO A 22 -20.94 16.64 34.76
N ARG A 23 -19.61 16.87 34.86
CA ARG A 23 -18.68 16.74 33.72
C ARG A 23 -18.72 15.37 33.09
N LEU A 24 -19.01 14.31 33.86
CA LEU A 24 -19.18 12.94 33.38
C LEU A 24 -20.34 12.78 32.41
N ARG A 25 -21.48 13.47 32.64
CA ARG A 25 -22.66 13.37 31.75
C ARG A 25 -22.43 14.07 30.40
N ARG A 26 -21.62 15.12 30.32
CA ARG A 26 -21.31 15.82 29.06
C ARG A 26 -20.36 14.99 28.21
N SER A 27 -19.32 14.44 28.80
CA SER A 27 -18.40 13.52 28.15
C SER A 27 -19.11 12.25 27.63
N GLN A 28 -20.05 11.68 28.38
CA GLN A 28 -20.84 10.53 27.94
C GLN A 28 -21.77 10.86 26.77
N ARG A 29 -22.38 12.04 26.74
CA ARG A 29 -23.21 12.49 25.63
C ARG A 29 -22.38 12.76 24.38
N GLU A 30 -21.22 13.37 24.53
CA GLU A 30 -20.26 13.59 23.43
C GLU A 30 -19.74 12.26 22.87
N ALA A 31 -19.41 11.29 23.74
CA ALA A 31 -19.03 9.96 23.34
C ALA A 31 -20.16 9.21 22.62
N LEU A 32 -21.41 9.28 23.15
CA LEU A 32 -22.56 8.66 22.50
C LEU A 32 -22.83 9.28 21.14
N ALA A 33 -22.76 10.60 21.01
CA ALA A 33 -22.90 11.28 19.74
C ALA A 33 -21.81 10.83 18.75
N ALA A 34 -20.56 10.76 19.20
CA ALA A 34 -19.44 10.27 18.36
C ALA A 34 -19.69 8.83 17.88
N TYR A 35 -20.11 7.92 18.76
CA TYR A 35 -20.46 6.55 18.38
C TYR A 35 -21.63 6.48 17.40
N LEU A 36 -22.67 7.31 17.57
CA LEU A 36 -23.81 7.38 16.65
C LEU A 36 -23.39 7.89 15.25
N PHE A 37 -22.43 8.82 15.17
CA PHE A 37 -21.89 9.28 13.89
C PHE A 37 -21.03 8.22 13.20
N ILE A 38 -20.25 7.44 13.95
CA ILE A 38 -19.39 6.39 13.41
C ILE A 38 -20.17 5.10 13.09
N LEU A 39 -21.29 4.86 13.79
CA LEU A 39 -22.07 3.63 13.72
C LEU A 39 -22.49 3.22 12.31
N PRO A 40 -23.03 4.12 11.44
CA PRO A 40 -23.44 3.74 10.09
C PRO A 40 -22.26 3.21 9.24
N ASP A 41 -21.11 3.88 9.32
CA ASP A 41 -19.89 3.46 8.60
C ASP A 41 -19.33 2.15 9.18
N ALA A 42 -19.25 2.05 10.51
CA ALA A 42 -18.79 0.83 11.19
C ALA A 42 -19.69 -0.39 10.89
N LEU A 43 -21.00 -0.20 10.84
CA LEU A 43 -21.94 -1.25 10.45
C LEU A 43 -21.77 -1.63 8.97
N GLY A 44 -21.59 -0.64 8.09
CA GLY A 44 -21.31 -0.88 6.68
C GLY A 44 -20.03 -1.72 6.50
N LEU A 45 -18.94 -1.33 7.15
CA LEU A 45 -17.68 -2.10 7.13
C LEU A 45 -17.85 -3.49 7.74
N ALA A 46 -18.58 -3.63 8.85
CA ALA A 46 -18.80 -4.92 9.49
C ALA A 46 -19.59 -5.87 8.59
N ILE A 47 -20.69 -5.40 7.98
CA ILE A 47 -21.60 -6.23 7.18
C ILE A 47 -21.02 -6.53 5.79
N PHE A 48 -20.47 -5.53 5.11
CA PHE A 48 -20.06 -5.66 3.71
C PHE A 48 -18.58 -6.01 3.51
N VAL A 49 -17.74 -5.83 4.51
CA VAL A 49 -16.31 -6.13 4.42
C VAL A 49 -15.91 -7.22 5.41
N ALA A 50 -16.10 -7.00 6.71
CA ALA A 50 -15.57 -7.93 7.72
C ALA A 50 -16.28 -9.29 7.69
N LEU A 51 -17.61 -9.31 7.59
CA LEU A 51 -18.39 -10.55 7.59
C LEU A 51 -18.12 -11.41 6.33
N PRO A 52 -18.14 -10.89 5.08
CA PRO A 52 -17.75 -11.65 3.90
C PRO A 52 -16.27 -12.11 3.94
N MET A 53 -15.37 -11.28 4.49
CA MET A 53 -13.97 -11.65 4.66
C MET A 53 -13.82 -12.85 5.61
N LEU A 54 -14.46 -12.83 6.79
CA LEU A 54 -14.43 -13.94 7.75
C LEU A 54 -15.05 -15.20 7.16
N PHE A 55 -16.16 -15.05 6.44
CA PHE A 55 -16.79 -16.16 5.72
C PHE A 55 -15.84 -16.74 4.67
N SER A 56 -15.22 -15.91 3.84
CA SER A 56 -14.25 -16.35 2.82
C SER A 56 -13.06 -17.08 3.46
N LEU A 57 -12.52 -16.56 4.57
CA LEU A 57 -11.44 -17.22 5.30
C LEU A 57 -11.86 -18.60 5.86
N SER A 58 -13.11 -18.70 6.33
CA SER A 58 -13.65 -19.97 6.84
C SER A 58 -13.82 -21.04 5.75
N LEU A 59 -14.09 -20.63 4.50
CA LEU A 59 -14.21 -21.56 3.36
C LEU A 59 -12.93 -22.37 3.10
N GLY A 60 -11.78 -21.89 3.54
CA GLY A 60 -10.53 -22.64 3.45
C GLY A 60 -10.53 -23.99 4.19
N PHE A 61 -11.41 -24.17 5.18
CA PHE A 61 -11.59 -25.44 5.90
C PHE A 61 -12.62 -26.36 5.27
N PHE A 62 -13.25 -25.94 4.18
CA PHE A 62 -14.27 -26.70 3.48
C PHE A 62 -13.82 -27.03 2.06
N SER A 63 -14.22 -28.19 1.56
CA SER A 63 -14.21 -28.49 0.14
C SER A 63 -15.49 -27.93 -0.47
N VAL A 64 -15.32 -26.86 -1.24
CA VAL A 64 -16.44 -26.20 -1.94
C VAL A 64 -16.10 -26.20 -3.42
N ASN A 65 -16.96 -26.80 -4.23
CA ASN A 65 -16.83 -26.83 -5.67
C ASN A 65 -18.05 -26.20 -6.36
N GLY A 66 -17.91 -25.80 -7.61
CA GLY A 66 -18.97 -25.16 -8.39
C GLY A 66 -20.24 -25.99 -8.63
N PHE A 67 -20.25 -27.26 -8.23
CA PHE A 67 -21.35 -28.21 -8.44
C PHE A 67 -22.17 -28.48 -7.16
N GLY A 68 -22.08 -27.61 -6.16
CA GLY A 68 -22.89 -27.68 -4.93
C GLY A 68 -22.34 -28.59 -3.83
N GLY A 69 -21.12 -29.11 -3.99
CA GLY A 69 -20.46 -29.86 -2.91
C GLY A 69 -19.96 -28.91 -1.81
N PHE A 70 -20.49 -29.07 -0.59
CA PHE A 70 -20.05 -28.33 0.60
C PHE A 70 -19.73 -29.34 1.70
N ARG A 71 -18.46 -29.61 1.93
CA ARG A 71 -18.01 -30.59 2.92
C ARG A 71 -16.89 -30.05 3.76
N PHE A 72 -16.98 -30.19 5.06
CA PHE A 72 -15.88 -29.84 5.97
C PHE A 72 -14.72 -30.82 5.80
N VAL A 73 -13.53 -30.31 5.51
CA VAL A 73 -12.30 -31.10 5.27
C VAL A 73 -11.15 -30.70 6.21
N GLY A 74 -11.41 -29.84 7.19
CA GLY A 74 -10.41 -29.37 8.12
C GLY A 74 -9.21 -28.73 7.40
N LEU A 75 -7.99 -29.20 7.67
CA LEU A 75 -6.75 -28.64 7.13
C LEU A 75 -6.31 -29.23 5.76
N ALA A 76 -7.13 -30.07 5.12
CA ALA A 76 -6.73 -30.74 3.89
C ALA A 76 -6.36 -29.79 2.74
N ASN A 77 -7.07 -28.66 2.60
CA ASN A 77 -6.73 -27.63 1.60
C ASN A 77 -5.36 -26.99 1.88
N TYR A 78 -5.02 -26.74 3.16
CA TYR A 78 -3.73 -26.18 3.56
C TYR A 78 -2.60 -27.19 3.36
N GLN A 79 -2.83 -28.48 3.64
CA GLN A 79 -1.85 -29.53 3.36
C GLN A 79 -1.61 -29.65 1.85
N ARG A 80 -2.66 -29.67 1.03
CA ARG A 80 -2.57 -29.65 -0.44
C ARG A 80 -1.75 -28.45 -0.92
N MET A 81 -1.98 -27.26 -0.38
CA MET A 81 -1.28 -26.02 -0.74
C MET A 81 0.24 -26.15 -0.54
N LEU A 82 0.68 -26.77 0.57
CA LEU A 82 2.11 -26.90 0.87
C LEU A 82 2.86 -27.83 -0.08
N ILE A 83 2.18 -28.80 -0.69
CA ILE A 83 2.77 -29.77 -1.63
C ILE A 83 2.54 -29.40 -3.10
N ASP A 84 1.67 -28.42 -3.38
CA ASP A 84 1.35 -27.97 -4.72
C ASP A 84 2.55 -27.25 -5.37
N PRO A 85 3.13 -27.81 -6.46
CA PRO A 85 4.28 -27.23 -7.11
C PRO A 85 3.94 -25.87 -7.78
N LEU A 86 2.71 -25.70 -8.31
CA LEU A 86 2.29 -24.46 -8.95
C LEU A 86 2.09 -23.35 -7.91
N PHE A 87 1.57 -23.67 -6.73
CA PHE A 87 1.48 -22.71 -5.64
C PHE A 87 2.87 -22.25 -5.19
N ARG A 88 3.81 -23.19 -5.00
CA ARG A 88 5.21 -22.84 -4.64
C ARG A 88 5.89 -21.98 -5.70
N GLN A 89 5.68 -22.30 -6.98
CA GLN A 89 6.16 -21.46 -8.08
C GLN A 89 5.56 -20.06 -8.01
N SER A 90 4.24 -19.94 -7.82
CA SER A 90 3.55 -18.65 -7.72
C SER A 90 4.01 -17.84 -6.50
N LEU A 91 4.33 -18.49 -5.38
CA LEU A 91 4.96 -17.84 -4.22
C LEU A 91 6.33 -17.26 -4.57
N TRP A 92 7.16 -18.04 -5.26
CA TRP A 92 8.48 -17.58 -5.67
C TRP A 92 8.39 -16.40 -6.63
N VAL A 93 7.53 -16.49 -7.66
CA VAL A 93 7.30 -15.39 -8.61
C VAL A 93 6.79 -14.15 -7.90
N THR A 94 5.86 -14.29 -6.95
CA THR A 94 5.36 -13.17 -6.13
C THR A 94 6.46 -12.57 -5.27
N PHE A 95 7.30 -13.39 -4.66
CA PHE A 95 8.43 -12.91 -3.86
C PHE A 95 9.42 -12.09 -4.70
N VAL A 96 9.82 -12.61 -5.88
CA VAL A 96 10.71 -11.89 -6.81
C VAL A 96 10.05 -10.60 -7.30
N TYR A 97 8.77 -10.65 -7.65
CA TYR A 97 8.01 -9.48 -8.07
C TYR A 97 8.02 -8.37 -7.01
N VAL A 98 7.70 -8.70 -5.77
CA VAL A 98 7.69 -7.75 -4.63
C VAL A 98 9.10 -7.21 -4.36
N LEU A 99 10.11 -8.10 -4.36
CA LEU A 99 11.50 -7.74 -4.08
C LEU A 99 12.05 -6.71 -5.07
N ILE A 100 11.59 -6.75 -6.32
CA ILE A 100 12.02 -5.80 -7.36
C ILE A 100 11.10 -4.58 -7.40
N LEU A 101 9.77 -4.79 -7.37
CA LEU A 101 8.80 -3.71 -7.54
C LEU A 101 8.88 -2.68 -6.41
N VAL A 102 8.92 -3.12 -5.15
CA VAL A 102 8.87 -2.20 -4.00
C VAL A 102 10.08 -1.26 -3.98
N PRO A 103 11.34 -1.72 -4.10
CA PRO A 103 12.48 -0.83 -4.22
C PRO A 103 12.45 0.04 -5.48
N ALA A 104 11.99 -0.51 -6.61
CA ALA A 104 11.90 0.26 -7.86
C ALA A 104 10.92 1.44 -7.72
N LEU A 105 9.73 1.22 -7.14
CA LEU A 105 8.75 2.28 -6.88
C LEU A 105 9.27 3.30 -5.87
N TYR A 106 9.97 2.84 -4.83
CA TYR A 106 10.59 3.73 -3.85
C TYR A 106 11.63 4.64 -4.50
N VAL A 107 12.57 4.05 -5.24
CA VAL A 107 13.67 4.80 -5.87
C VAL A 107 13.16 5.73 -6.97
N THR A 108 12.30 5.24 -7.87
CA THR A 108 11.75 6.06 -8.96
C THR A 108 10.85 7.17 -8.44
N GLY A 109 9.97 6.87 -7.48
CA GLY A 109 9.09 7.85 -6.86
C GLY A 109 9.87 8.96 -6.14
N LEU A 110 10.87 8.59 -5.33
CA LEU A 110 11.74 9.55 -4.64
C LEU A 110 12.58 10.37 -5.61
N ALA A 111 13.20 9.74 -6.62
CA ALA A 111 14.01 10.44 -7.62
C ALA A 111 13.18 11.47 -8.40
N LEU A 112 11.98 11.10 -8.85
CA LEU A 112 11.07 12.01 -9.53
C LEU A 112 10.59 13.13 -8.60
N ALA A 113 10.27 12.83 -7.34
CA ALA A 113 9.87 13.83 -6.36
C ALA A 113 10.98 14.86 -6.12
N LEU A 114 12.23 14.42 -5.96
CA LEU A 114 13.39 15.31 -5.82
C LEU A 114 13.60 16.19 -7.07
N LEU A 115 13.37 15.62 -8.26
CA LEU A 115 13.47 16.35 -9.53
C LEU A 115 12.42 17.47 -9.60
N VAL A 116 11.14 17.18 -9.31
CA VAL A 116 10.03 18.13 -9.43
C VAL A 116 9.82 18.99 -8.17
N ASN A 117 10.59 18.78 -7.11
CA ASN A 117 10.58 19.64 -5.91
C ASN A 117 11.37 20.94 -6.11
N ARG A 118 12.17 21.03 -7.16
CA ARG A 118 12.93 22.26 -7.49
C ARG A 118 12.03 23.28 -8.16
N PRO A 119 12.26 24.59 -7.89
CA PRO A 119 11.59 25.66 -8.64
C PRO A 119 12.09 25.67 -10.08
N MET A 120 11.28 25.12 -10.98
CA MET A 120 11.54 25.07 -12.42
C MET A 120 10.33 25.62 -13.18
N PRO A 121 10.54 26.31 -14.31
CA PRO A 121 9.43 26.68 -15.17
C PRO A 121 8.67 25.40 -15.59
N PHE A 122 7.34 25.49 -15.69
CA PHE A 122 6.47 24.38 -16.09
C PHE A 122 6.52 23.12 -15.19
N VAL A 123 7.01 23.20 -13.95
CA VAL A 123 7.07 22.05 -13.03
C VAL A 123 5.71 21.35 -12.88
N GLY A 124 4.59 22.09 -12.95
CA GLY A 124 3.25 21.52 -12.94
C GLY A 124 2.98 20.59 -14.12
N VAL A 125 3.48 20.92 -15.31
CA VAL A 125 3.35 20.08 -16.51
C VAL A 125 4.11 18.75 -16.32
N PHE A 126 5.34 18.82 -15.81
CA PHE A 126 6.12 17.60 -15.51
C PHE A 126 5.42 16.71 -14.47
N ARG A 127 4.88 17.30 -13.39
CA ARG A 127 4.11 16.56 -12.39
C ARG A 127 2.90 15.86 -13.01
N SER A 128 2.15 16.58 -13.85
CA SER A 128 1.01 16.01 -14.57
C SER A 128 1.45 14.89 -15.51
N MET A 129 2.50 15.10 -16.29
CA MET A 129 3.00 14.11 -17.25
C MET A 129 3.39 12.77 -16.59
N PHE A 130 4.06 12.81 -15.44
CA PHE A 130 4.40 11.59 -14.69
C PHE A 130 3.19 10.95 -14.01
N PHE A 131 2.16 11.72 -13.68
CA PHE A 131 0.96 11.23 -13.01
C PHE A 131 -0.12 10.71 -13.98
N VAL A 132 -0.17 11.23 -15.22
CA VAL A 132 -1.18 10.87 -16.23
C VAL A 132 -1.31 9.36 -16.45
N PRO A 133 -0.24 8.54 -16.50
CA PRO A 133 -0.39 7.09 -16.66
C PRO A 133 -1.32 6.47 -15.62
N ASN A 134 -1.26 6.92 -14.37
CA ASN A 134 -2.06 6.40 -13.25
C ASN A 134 -3.55 6.79 -13.33
N VAL A 135 -3.90 7.81 -14.11
CA VAL A 135 -5.29 8.26 -14.32
C VAL A 135 -5.99 7.48 -15.43
N VAL A 136 -5.20 6.93 -16.36
CA VAL A 136 -5.72 6.13 -17.48
C VAL A 136 -6.19 4.76 -16.98
N SER A 137 -7.25 4.22 -17.58
CA SER A 137 -7.70 2.87 -17.27
C SER A 137 -6.55 1.86 -17.42
N LEU A 138 -6.31 1.07 -16.38
CA LEU A 138 -5.24 0.06 -16.37
C LEU A 138 -5.41 -0.97 -17.49
N VAL A 139 -6.66 -1.30 -17.86
CA VAL A 139 -6.95 -2.22 -18.97
C VAL A 139 -6.43 -1.64 -20.29
N VAL A 140 -6.67 -0.35 -20.55
CA VAL A 140 -6.16 0.34 -21.75
C VAL A 140 -4.64 0.37 -21.75
N VAL A 141 -4.03 0.67 -20.61
CA VAL A 141 -2.58 0.64 -20.44
C VAL A 141 -2.02 -0.75 -20.76
N ALA A 142 -2.59 -1.79 -20.16
CA ALA A 142 -2.14 -3.17 -20.38
C ALA A 142 -2.24 -3.60 -21.84
N LEU A 143 -3.36 -3.32 -22.50
CA LEU A 143 -3.55 -3.62 -23.93
C LEU A 143 -2.58 -2.82 -24.82
N THR A 144 -2.35 -1.56 -24.51
CA THR A 144 -1.40 -0.72 -25.25
C THR A 144 0.02 -1.28 -25.13
N TRP A 145 0.47 -1.59 -23.93
CA TRP A 145 1.79 -2.18 -23.71
C TRP A 145 1.91 -3.57 -24.31
N GLN A 146 0.84 -4.39 -24.29
CA GLN A 146 0.82 -5.69 -24.93
C GLN A 146 1.11 -5.56 -26.43
N VAL A 147 0.47 -4.60 -27.12
CA VAL A 147 0.72 -4.34 -28.55
C VAL A 147 2.14 -3.77 -28.77
N MET A 148 2.61 -2.87 -27.90
CA MET A 148 3.95 -2.29 -28.03
C MET A 148 5.07 -3.32 -27.84
N LEU A 149 4.82 -4.36 -27.04
CA LEU A 149 5.77 -5.43 -26.71
C LEU A 149 5.63 -6.69 -27.57
N VAL A 150 4.76 -6.66 -28.60
CA VAL A 150 4.62 -7.81 -29.54
C VAL A 150 5.95 -8.13 -30.20
N ASP A 151 6.23 -9.43 -30.30
CA ASP A 151 7.45 -9.92 -30.94
C ASP A 151 7.57 -9.46 -32.40
N LYS A 152 8.78 -9.05 -32.79
CA LYS A 152 9.18 -8.66 -34.16
C LYS A 152 8.51 -7.38 -34.71
N VAL A 153 7.22 -7.12 -34.42
CA VAL A 153 6.45 -6.02 -35.03
C VAL A 153 6.11 -4.90 -34.03
N GLY A 154 6.27 -5.14 -32.73
CA GLY A 154 5.99 -4.18 -31.68
C GLY A 154 6.89 -2.95 -31.75
N PHE A 155 6.34 -1.81 -31.36
CA PHE A 155 7.05 -0.51 -31.37
C PHE A 155 8.40 -0.58 -30.65
N VAL A 156 8.46 -1.27 -29.50
CA VAL A 156 9.70 -1.39 -28.69
C VAL A 156 10.77 -2.14 -29.47
N ASN A 157 10.46 -3.26 -30.12
CA ASN A 157 11.43 -4.00 -30.92
C ASN A 157 11.90 -3.21 -32.15
N ARG A 158 11.01 -2.47 -32.82
CA ARG A 158 11.41 -1.58 -33.92
C ARG A 158 12.35 -0.48 -33.47
N LEU A 159 12.14 0.06 -32.27
CA LEU A 159 13.06 1.05 -31.69
C LEU A 159 14.45 0.42 -31.43
N PHE A 160 14.51 -0.81 -30.92
CA PHE A 160 15.77 -1.53 -30.71
C PHE A 160 16.52 -1.78 -32.03
N GLU A 161 15.78 -2.17 -33.07
CA GLU A 161 16.35 -2.37 -34.43
C GLU A 161 16.96 -1.09 -35.00
N LEU A 162 16.39 0.10 -34.75
CA LEU A 162 16.95 1.38 -35.16
C LEU A 162 18.34 1.66 -34.55
N PHE A 163 18.61 1.09 -33.37
CA PHE A 163 19.91 1.18 -32.69
C PHE A 163 20.83 -0.02 -33.00
N GLY A 164 20.44 -0.88 -33.96
CA GLY A 164 21.24 -2.06 -34.33
C GLY A 164 21.17 -3.20 -33.30
N LEU A 165 20.20 -3.17 -32.37
CA LEU A 165 20.01 -4.20 -31.37
C LEU A 165 18.99 -5.24 -31.86
N SER A 166 19.22 -6.51 -31.56
CA SER A 166 18.23 -7.56 -31.84
C SER A 166 17.00 -7.39 -30.95
N GLY A 167 15.82 -7.56 -31.54
CA GLY A 167 14.57 -7.57 -30.79
C GLY A 167 14.48 -8.75 -29.83
N TYR A 168 13.74 -8.57 -28.75
CA TYR A 168 13.49 -9.58 -27.72
C TYR A 168 12.04 -10.05 -27.78
N SER A 169 11.78 -11.26 -27.28
CA SER A 169 10.42 -11.76 -27.02
C SER A 169 10.01 -11.33 -25.60
N TRP A 170 9.53 -10.08 -25.49
CA TRP A 170 9.24 -9.43 -24.20
C TRP A 170 8.18 -10.14 -23.37
N LEU A 171 7.18 -10.74 -24.04
CA LEU A 171 6.08 -11.43 -23.39
C LEU A 171 6.07 -12.94 -23.66
N GLY A 172 6.96 -13.44 -24.53
CA GLY A 172 7.03 -14.87 -24.90
C GLY A 172 8.21 -15.61 -24.27
N ASP A 173 9.24 -14.92 -23.74
CA ASP A 173 10.36 -15.56 -23.04
C ASP A 173 10.10 -15.62 -21.54
N PRO A 174 10.04 -16.83 -20.91
CA PRO A 174 9.83 -17.00 -19.47
C PRO A 174 10.82 -16.22 -18.58
N ASN A 175 12.05 -15.99 -19.08
CA ASN A 175 13.09 -15.30 -18.33
C ASN A 175 12.93 -13.77 -18.33
N ILE A 176 12.21 -13.22 -19.31
CA ILE A 176 12.10 -11.75 -19.52
C ILE A 176 10.72 -11.24 -19.15
N THR A 177 9.68 -12.03 -19.33
CA THR A 177 8.28 -11.62 -19.23
C THR A 177 7.94 -10.97 -17.89
N LEU A 178 8.43 -11.51 -16.77
CA LEU A 178 8.19 -10.92 -15.45
C LEU A 178 8.76 -9.50 -15.34
N TYR A 179 9.95 -9.27 -15.90
CA TYR A 179 10.61 -7.96 -15.90
C TYR A 179 9.90 -6.97 -16.81
N SER A 180 9.33 -7.44 -17.93
CA SER A 180 8.49 -6.62 -18.82
C SER A 180 7.23 -6.14 -18.09
N VAL A 181 6.54 -7.01 -17.36
CA VAL A 181 5.39 -6.64 -16.54
C VAL A 181 5.79 -5.69 -15.42
N LEU A 182 6.93 -5.95 -14.74
CA LEU A 182 7.47 -5.06 -13.70
C LEU A 182 7.75 -3.66 -14.23
N PHE A 183 8.36 -3.55 -15.41
CA PHE A 183 8.63 -2.26 -16.05
C PHE A 183 7.33 -1.46 -16.29
N VAL A 184 6.31 -2.11 -16.85
CA VAL A 184 5.00 -1.48 -17.08
C VAL A 184 4.36 -1.05 -15.77
N THR A 185 4.45 -1.89 -14.72
CA THR A 185 3.91 -1.58 -13.39
C THR A 185 4.60 -0.36 -12.78
N VAL A 186 5.94 -0.31 -12.83
CA VAL A 186 6.71 0.83 -12.31
C VAL A 186 6.36 2.10 -13.07
N TRP A 187 6.34 2.05 -14.40
CA TRP A 187 5.96 3.19 -15.24
C TRP A 187 4.55 3.69 -14.93
N PHE A 188 3.60 2.79 -14.71
CA PHE A 188 2.23 3.14 -14.37
C PHE A 188 2.12 3.82 -13.00
N LEU A 189 2.84 3.32 -11.99
CA LEU A 189 2.70 3.74 -10.59
C LEU A 189 3.70 4.80 -10.15
N MET A 190 4.81 5.05 -10.88
CA MET A 190 5.87 5.95 -10.44
C MET A 190 5.39 7.36 -10.11
N GLY A 191 4.41 7.88 -10.87
CA GLY A 191 3.83 9.20 -10.63
C GLY A 191 3.01 9.30 -9.34
N TYR A 192 2.31 8.22 -8.97
CA TYR A 192 1.59 8.15 -7.71
C TYR A 192 2.55 8.22 -6.52
N TYR A 193 3.61 7.42 -6.52
CA TYR A 193 4.62 7.44 -5.46
C TYR A 193 5.46 8.73 -5.46
N MET A 194 5.69 9.33 -6.63
CA MET A 194 6.30 10.66 -6.75
C MET A 194 5.49 11.72 -5.96
N ILE A 195 4.16 11.72 -6.08
CA ILE A 195 3.31 12.71 -5.37
C ILE A 195 3.37 12.49 -3.85
N ILE A 196 3.37 11.24 -3.39
CA ILE A 196 3.49 10.95 -1.96
C ILE A 196 4.83 11.46 -1.41
N PHE A 197 5.94 11.17 -2.09
CA PHE A 197 7.24 11.69 -1.67
C PHE A 197 7.34 13.21 -1.78
N LEU A 198 6.74 13.80 -2.82
CA LEU A 198 6.73 15.25 -2.99
C LEU A 198 6.02 15.95 -1.82
N SER A 199 4.89 15.41 -1.36
CA SER A 199 4.18 15.90 -0.18
C SER A 199 5.09 15.86 1.05
N GLY A 200 5.73 14.72 1.33
CA GLY A 200 6.66 14.61 2.45
C GLY A 200 7.88 15.52 2.34
N LEU A 201 8.41 15.75 1.13
CA LEU A 201 9.51 16.70 0.92
C LEU A 201 9.10 18.15 1.21
N GLN A 202 7.84 18.51 0.92
CA GLN A 202 7.30 19.86 1.15
C GLN A 202 6.97 20.13 2.61
N GLU A 203 6.80 19.09 3.43
CA GLU A 203 6.60 19.22 4.88
C GLU A 203 7.90 19.52 5.64
N ILE A 204 9.07 19.31 5.02
CA ILE A 204 10.36 19.60 5.66
C ILE A 204 10.58 21.12 5.72
N PRO A 205 10.72 21.73 6.93
CA PRO A 205 10.99 23.16 7.07
C PRO A 205 12.29 23.58 6.38
N ARG A 206 12.25 24.74 5.71
CA ARG A 206 13.41 25.27 4.97
C ARG A 206 14.62 25.59 5.86
N GLU A 207 14.37 25.87 7.12
CA GLU A 207 15.39 26.18 8.13
C GLU A 207 16.45 25.08 8.25
N TYR A 208 16.08 23.81 8.11
CA TYR A 208 17.04 22.69 8.11
C TYR A 208 18.01 22.76 6.92
N TYR A 209 17.52 23.17 5.76
CA TYR A 209 18.36 23.31 4.57
C TYR A 209 19.24 24.57 4.62
N ASP A 210 18.75 25.65 5.22
CA ASP A 210 19.48 26.89 5.37
C ASP A 210 20.59 26.73 6.43
N ALA A 211 20.32 26.07 7.54
CA ALA A 211 21.34 25.70 8.54
C ALA A 211 22.44 24.83 7.91
N ALA A 212 22.06 23.82 7.15
CA ALA A 212 23.03 22.95 6.45
C ALA A 212 23.93 23.72 5.48
N ARG A 213 23.39 24.74 4.81
CA ARG A 213 24.21 25.62 3.92
C ARG A 213 25.19 26.45 4.70
N ILE A 214 24.80 27.00 5.88
CA ILE A 214 25.70 27.75 6.75
C ILE A 214 26.82 26.86 7.26
N ASP A 215 26.52 25.59 7.60
CA ASP A 215 27.50 24.58 8.02
C ASP A 215 28.36 24.04 6.87
N GLY A 216 28.18 24.51 5.63
CA GLY A 216 28.95 24.09 4.46
C GLY A 216 28.62 22.68 3.95
N ALA A 217 27.44 22.12 4.29
CA ALA A 217 27.03 20.80 3.84
C ALA A 217 26.78 20.77 2.32
N GLY A 218 27.46 19.87 1.62
CA GLY A 218 27.22 19.63 0.19
C GLY A 218 25.89 18.88 -0.07
N PRO A 219 25.44 18.81 -1.34
CA PRO A 219 24.12 18.21 -1.70
C PRO A 219 23.93 16.78 -1.20
N TRP A 220 24.95 15.94 -1.31
CA TRP A 220 24.91 14.56 -0.83
C TRP A 220 24.81 14.45 0.68
N ALA A 221 25.57 15.31 1.42
CA ALA A 221 25.49 15.35 2.88
C ALA A 221 24.09 15.81 3.33
N THR A 222 23.54 16.84 2.70
CA THR A 222 22.17 17.32 2.94
C THR A 222 21.13 16.25 2.66
N PHE A 223 21.28 15.51 1.55
CA PHE A 223 20.34 14.43 1.21
C PHE A 223 20.36 13.31 2.27
N PHE A 224 21.53 12.73 2.58
CA PHE A 224 21.63 11.58 3.46
C PHE A 224 21.46 11.91 4.96
N ARG A 225 21.85 13.12 5.39
CA ARG A 225 21.83 13.50 6.81
C ARG A 225 20.59 14.31 7.21
N ILE A 226 19.89 14.94 6.25
CA ILE A 226 18.71 15.77 6.53
C ILE A 226 17.48 15.24 5.80
N THR A 227 17.51 15.25 4.46
CA THR A 227 16.31 14.91 3.67
C THR A 227 15.81 13.48 3.94
N LEU A 228 16.68 12.50 3.78
CA LEU A 228 16.28 11.08 3.93
C LEU A 228 15.86 10.71 5.37
N PRO A 229 16.53 11.17 6.44
CA PRO A 229 16.06 10.97 7.81
C PRO A 229 14.72 11.63 8.11
N LEU A 230 14.50 12.87 7.64
CA LEU A 230 13.23 13.57 7.85
C LEU A 230 12.08 12.99 7.01
N LEU A 231 12.39 12.34 5.89
CA LEU A 231 11.40 11.58 5.08
C LEU A 231 11.06 10.19 5.63
N ARG A 232 11.62 9.76 6.76
CA ARG A 232 11.34 8.42 7.32
C ARG A 232 9.84 8.11 7.44
N PRO A 233 8.94 9.00 7.92
CA PRO A 233 7.51 8.72 7.98
C PRO A 233 6.90 8.46 6.60
N THR A 234 7.23 9.31 5.63
CA THR A 234 6.77 9.16 4.24
C THR A 234 7.34 7.90 3.59
N SER A 235 8.62 7.62 3.81
CA SER A 235 9.29 6.39 3.33
C SER A 235 8.63 5.14 3.89
N PHE A 236 8.31 5.12 5.17
CA PHE A 236 7.57 4.03 5.80
C PHE A 236 6.20 3.81 5.15
N PHE A 237 5.45 4.90 4.96
CA PHE A 237 4.14 4.86 4.30
C PHE A 237 4.23 4.33 2.87
N VAL A 238 5.20 4.81 2.08
CA VAL A 238 5.45 4.33 0.72
C VAL A 238 5.79 2.84 0.71
N LEU A 239 6.70 2.39 1.57
CA LEU A 239 7.07 0.97 1.67
C LEU A 239 5.87 0.10 2.05
N LEU A 240 5.04 0.55 3.01
CA LEU A 240 3.84 -0.17 3.42
C LEU A 240 2.84 -0.29 2.28
N VAL A 241 2.48 0.84 1.66
CA VAL A 241 1.48 0.87 0.58
C VAL A 241 1.96 0.12 -0.65
N SER A 242 3.23 0.28 -1.04
CA SER A 242 3.78 -0.44 -2.19
C SER A 242 3.86 -1.96 -1.96
N LEU A 243 4.19 -2.40 -0.74
CA LEU A 243 4.19 -3.81 -0.37
C LEU A 243 2.79 -4.43 -0.47
N VAL A 244 1.81 -3.79 0.16
CA VAL A 244 0.41 -4.27 0.13
C VAL A 244 -0.13 -4.27 -1.29
N SER A 245 0.13 -3.22 -2.07
CA SER A 245 -0.29 -3.12 -3.47
C SER A 245 0.39 -4.14 -4.37
N ALA A 246 1.65 -4.48 -4.13
CA ALA A 246 2.39 -5.47 -4.90
C ALA A 246 1.86 -6.90 -4.71
N VAL A 247 1.37 -7.22 -3.51
CA VAL A 247 0.90 -8.58 -3.18
C VAL A 247 -0.60 -8.75 -3.44
N ALA A 248 -1.41 -7.77 -3.04
CA ALA A 248 -2.89 -7.86 -3.05
C ALA A 248 -3.57 -6.78 -3.89
N GLY A 249 -2.80 -5.88 -4.52
CA GLY A 249 -3.35 -4.82 -5.35
C GLY A 249 -3.95 -5.33 -6.66
N SER A 250 -5.05 -4.72 -7.09
CA SER A 250 -5.70 -5.01 -8.37
C SER A 250 -4.75 -4.78 -9.55
N GLN A 251 -3.83 -3.81 -9.45
CA GLN A 251 -2.89 -3.47 -10.52
C GLN A 251 -1.98 -4.64 -10.91
N ALA A 252 -1.47 -5.39 -9.92
CA ALA A 252 -0.64 -6.56 -10.17
C ALA A 252 -1.44 -7.68 -10.85
N PHE A 253 -2.67 -7.91 -10.39
CA PHE A 253 -3.57 -8.89 -10.99
C PHE A 253 -3.97 -8.51 -12.42
N ASP A 254 -4.46 -7.29 -12.63
CA ASP A 254 -5.00 -6.85 -13.92
C ASP A 254 -3.94 -6.84 -15.03
N LEU A 255 -2.72 -6.36 -14.74
CA LEU A 255 -1.62 -6.38 -15.71
C LEU A 255 -1.26 -7.80 -16.12
N ILE A 256 -1.14 -8.71 -15.15
CA ILE A 256 -0.84 -10.12 -15.45
C ILE A 256 -1.98 -10.78 -16.20
N TYR A 257 -3.22 -10.55 -15.77
CA TYR A 257 -4.39 -11.16 -16.40
C TYR A 257 -4.53 -10.75 -17.88
N ILE A 258 -4.27 -9.48 -18.19
CA ILE A 258 -4.43 -8.95 -19.55
C ILE A 258 -3.20 -9.25 -20.41
N MET A 259 -1.98 -8.96 -19.92
CA MET A 259 -0.77 -9.00 -20.73
C MET A 259 -0.26 -10.43 -20.95
N THR A 260 -0.28 -11.28 -19.91
CA THR A 260 0.44 -12.56 -19.92
C THR A 260 -0.40 -13.75 -19.55
N ARG A 261 -1.52 -13.57 -18.85
CA ARG A 261 -2.35 -14.65 -18.28
C ARG A 261 -1.54 -15.65 -17.44
N GLY A 262 -0.54 -15.13 -16.72
CA GLY A 262 0.35 -15.93 -15.88
C GLY A 262 1.51 -16.60 -16.64
N GLY A 263 1.51 -16.56 -17.99
CA GLY A 263 2.51 -17.19 -18.85
C GLY A 263 3.72 -16.28 -19.19
N PRO A 264 4.62 -16.82 -20.05
CA PRO A 264 4.74 -18.23 -20.47
C PRO A 264 5.24 -19.12 -19.31
N ALA A 265 4.90 -20.41 -19.35
CA ALA A 265 5.33 -21.42 -18.37
C ALA A 265 5.12 -21.01 -16.89
N ASN A 266 4.04 -20.29 -16.56
CA ASN A 266 3.74 -19.72 -15.25
C ASN A 266 4.79 -18.72 -14.71
N SER A 267 5.64 -18.15 -15.57
CA SER A 267 6.72 -17.24 -15.16
C SER A 267 6.20 -15.90 -14.58
N THR A 268 4.96 -15.54 -14.83
CA THR A 268 4.29 -14.35 -14.28
C THR A 268 3.07 -14.70 -13.42
N SER A 269 2.87 -15.96 -13.08
CA SER A 269 1.76 -16.39 -12.24
C SER A 269 2.00 -16.00 -10.78
N LEU A 270 1.54 -14.81 -10.37
CA LEU A 270 1.53 -14.40 -8.97
C LEU A 270 0.50 -15.23 -8.17
N VAL A 271 0.67 -15.30 -6.86
CA VAL A 271 -0.26 -16.02 -5.97
C VAL A 271 -1.69 -15.51 -6.15
N ILE A 272 -1.91 -14.19 -6.25
CA ILE A 272 -3.24 -13.62 -6.45
C ILE A 272 -3.88 -14.08 -7.77
N PHE A 273 -3.07 -14.24 -8.83
CA PHE A 273 -3.54 -14.75 -10.12
C PHE A 273 -3.85 -16.24 -10.03
N TYR A 274 -3.03 -17.04 -9.33
CA TYR A 274 -3.27 -18.46 -9.13
C TYR A 274 -4.52 -18.73 -8.26
N ILE A 275 -4.76 -17.90 -7.23
CA ILE A 275 -6.01 -17.92 -6.44
C ILE A 275 -7.21 -17.71 -7.36
N TYR A 276 -7.15 -16.72 -8.25
CA TYR A 276 -8.21 -16.47 -9.23
C TYR A 276 -8.46 -17.68 -10.15
N GLN A 277 -7.40 -18.29 -10.66
CA GLN A 277 -7.53 -19.49 -11.51
C GLN A 277 -8.22 -20.63 -10.75
N GLN A 278 -7.79 -20.92 -9.52
CA GLN A 278 -8.39 -21.98 -8.71
C GLN A 278 -9.86 -21.69 -8.38
N ALA A 279 -10.21 -20.44 -8.05
CA ALA A 279 -11.58 -20.08 -7.73
C ALA A 279 -12.48 -20.09 -8.98
N PHE A 280 -12.11 -19.35 -10.03
CA PHE A 280 -13.02 -18.99 -11.11
C PHE A 280 -12.82 -19.79 -12.41
N GLN A 281 -11.65 -20.39 -12.62
CA GLN A 281 -11.41 -21.24 -13.78
C GLN A 281 -11.59 -22.72 -13.44
N PHE A 282 -11.14 -23.13 -12.23
CA PHE A 282 -11.20 -24.54 -11.81
C PHE A 282 -12.33 -24.83 -10.79
N ASN A 283 -13.08 -23.81 -10.36
CA ASN A 283 -14.20 -23.92 -9.40
C ASN A 283 -13.80 -24.57 -8.05
N ASN A 284 -12.53 -24.45 -7.64
CA ASN A 284 -11.99 -24.98 -6.39
C ASN A 284 -12.04 -23.88 -5.30
N TYR A 285 -13.24 -23.44 -4.93
CA TYR A 285 -13.42 -22.27 -4.02
C TYR A 285 -12.78 -22.49 -2.66
N GLY A 286 -12.91 -23.67 -2.05
CA GLY A 286 -12.31 -23.98 -0.76
C GLY A 286 -10.78 -23.93 -0.79
N TYR A 287 -10.17 -24.46 -1.85
CA TYR A 287 -8.72 -24.40 -2.03
C TYR A 287 -8.23 -22.97 -2.28
N ALA A 288 -8.93 -22.21 -3.13
CA ALA A 288 -8.63 -20.80 -3.37
C ALA A 288 -8.74 -19.97 -2.08
N ALA A 289 -9.75 -20.23 -1.25
CA ALA A 289 -9.93 -19.57 0.05
C ALA A 289 -8.78 -19.90 1.03
N ALA A 290 -8.28 -21.14 1.05
CA ALA A 290 -7.12 -21.51 1.87
C ALA A 290 -5.87 -20.74 1.45
N MET A 291 -5.60 -20.63 0.13
CA MET A 291 -4.47 -19.83 -0.40
C MET A 291 -4.64 -18.34 -0.10
N ALA A 292 -5.85 -17.78 -0.24
CA ALA A 292 -6.14 -16.40 0.09
C ALA A 292 -5.91 -16.12 1.59
N SER A 293 -6.35 -17.05 2.46
CA SER A 293 -6.12 -16.95 3.91
C SER A 293 -4.62 -16.93 4.25
N PHE A 294 -3.84 -17.79 3.60
CA PHE A 294 -2.39 -17.83 3.76
C PHE A 294 -1.74 -16.52 3.29
N LEU A 295 -2.18 -15.98 2.15
CA LEU A 295 -1.66 -14.70 1.62
C LEU A 295 -1.96 -13.54 2.56
N VAL A 296 -3.19 -13.44 3.09
CA VAL A 296 -3.59 -12.43 4.07
C VAL A 296 -2.75 -12.55 5.34
N LEU A 297 -2.58 -13.77 5.88
CA LEU A 297 -1.76 -14.00 7.06
C LEU A 297 -0.30 -13.59 6.82
N THR A 298 0.26 -13.94 5.67
CA THR A 298 1.62 -13.56 5.29
C THR A 298 1.76 -12.05 5.23
N LEU A 299 0.81 -11.34 4.59
CA LEU A 299 0.79 -9.87 4.54
C LEU A 299 0.71 -9.25 5.93
N LEU A 300 -0.14 -9.78 6.82
CA LEU A 300 -0.25 -9.29 8.20
C LEU A 300 1.07 -9.46 8.94
N ILE A 301 1.72 -10.61 8.81
CA ILE A 301 3.03 -10.88 9.45
C ILE A 301 4.08 -9.90 8.93
N VAL A 302 4.21 -9.74 7.62
CA VAL A 302 5.20 -8.84 7.01
C VAL A 302 4.93 -7.39 7.40
N THR A 303 3.66 -6.97 7.38
CA THR A 303 3.24 -5.65 7.84
C THR A 303 3.59 -5.42 9.31
N PHE A 304 3.30 -6.40 10.17
CA PHE A 304 3.65 -6.33 11.59
C PHE A 304 5.16 -6.23 11.81
N ILE A 305 5.95 -7.01 11.08
CA ILE A 305 7.42 -6.94 11.11
C ILE A 305 7.88 -5.53 10.68
N LEU A 306 7.30 -4.98 9.60
CA LEU A 306 7.63 -3.63 9.14
C LEU A 306 7.34 -2.57 10.22
N PHE A 307 6.19 -2.66 10.90
CA PHE A 307 5.86 -1.79 12.04
C PHE A 307 6.80 -1.98 13.22
N ALA A 308 7.15 -3.21 13.57
CA ALA A 308 8.05 -3.50 14.67
C ALA A 308 9.46 -2.96 14.44
N VAL A 309 10.01 -3.16 13.22
CA VAL A 309 11.35 -2.66 12.84
C VAL A 309 11.38 -1.12 12.82
N THR A 310 10.31 -0.47 12.42
CA THR A 310 10.21 1.00 12.38
C THR A 310 9.73 1.63 13.70
N LYS A 311 9.72 0.87 14.80
CA LYS A 311 9.24 1.31 16.14
C LYS A 311 7.83 1.90 16.09
N GLY A 312 6.94 1.27 15.30
CA GLY A 312 5.54 1.65 15.19
C GLY A 312 5.30 3.00 14.48
N GLY A 313 6.21 3.44 13.62
CA GLY A 313 6.10 4.72 12.93
C GLY A 313 6.25 5.94 13.86
N ARG A 314 6.67 5.74 15.11
CA ARG A 314 6.95 6.84 16.06
C ARG A 314 8.32 7.42 15.73
N PHE A 315 8.33 8.35 14.80
CA PHE A 315 9.51 9.13 14.47
C PHE A 315 9.52 10.37 15.39
N HIS A 316 10.19 10.28 16.56
CA HIS A 316 10.46 11.44 17.37
C HIS A 316 11.62 12.18 16.70
N PHE A 317 11.35 13.37 16.23
CA PHE A 317 12.38 14.36 15.88
C PHE A 317 12.90 14.94 17.19
N THR A 318 13.98 14.40 17.76
CA THR A 318 14.75 14.97 18.85
C THR A 318 15.87 15.82 18.28
#